data_5566e411afdde04006eaf91f6171bff8
#
_entry.id   5566e411afdde04006eaf91f6171bff8
#
_cell.length_a   1.000
_cell.length_b   1.000
_cell.length_c   1.000
_cell.angle_alpha   90.00
_cell.angle_beta   90.00
_cell.angle_gamma   90.00
#
_symmetry.space_group_name_H-M   'P 1'
#
loop_
_entity.id
_entity.type
_entity.pdbx_description
1 polymer ?
#
loop_
_entity_poly.entity_id
_entity_poly.type
_entity_poly.pdbx_seq_one_letter_code
_entity_poly.pdbx_strand_id
1 'polypeptide(L)'
;MIVRLVGSEMCIRDRTDSDLNIIAEGPNLVISQSVDILDAMDEWNQNQHGSSGLIEQVKKSDISVQVAEIETLEFISKYVGEKVSPMCGNTVSHDRRFLSKYMPRLEAYFNYRHIDVSSFKEVAVRWMNEAQVYEKKGSHRALGDIVESVEELRFYKKLFMPD
;
A
#
# COMPACT_ATOMS: atom_id res chain seq x y z
N MET A 1 5.34 7.85 -3.02
CA MET A 1 3.89 7.57 -2.82
C MET A 1 3.73 6.17 -2.26
N ILE A 2 2.98 6.02 -1.19
CA ILE A 2 2.81 4.74 -0.51
C ILE A 2 1.53 4.07 -0.99
N VAL A 3 1.67 2.80 -1.37
CA VAL A 3 0.61 1.96 -1.93
C VAL A 3 0.42 0.75 -1.03
N ARG A 4 -0.80 0.40 -0.75
CA ARG A 4 -1.15 -0.85 -0.08
C ARG A 4 -2.45 -1.41 -0.62
N LEU A 5 -2.42 -2.70 -0.89
CA LEU A 5 -3.58 -3.49 -1.22
C LEU A 5 -3.80 -4.51 -0.10
N VAL A 6 -4.98 -4.53 0.47
CA VAL A 6 -5.40 -5.52 1.46
C VAL A 6 -6.68 -6.16 0.96
N GLY A 7 -6.58 -7.35 0.38
CA GLY A 7 -7.69 -7.99 -0.27
C GLY A 7 -8.29 -7.09 -1.38
N SER A 8 -9.54 -6.68 -1.23
CA SER A 8 -10.24 -5.76 -2.14
C SER A 8 -10.22 -4.30 -1.67
N GLU A 9 -9.48 -3.96 -0.61
CA GLU A 9 -9.29 -2.57 -0.17
C GLU A 9 -8.03 -2.01 -0.82
N MET A 10 -8.20 -1.00 -1.65
CA MET A 10 -7.11 -0.26 -2.25
C MET A 10 -6.96 1.08 -1.55
N CYS A 11 -5.78 1.33 -1.01
CA CYS A 11 -5.43 2.62 -0.48
C CYS A 11 -4.10 3.09 -1.10
N ILE A 12 -4.17 4.14 -1.90
CA ILE A 12 -3.00 4.92 -2.33
C ILE A 12 -3.14 6.26 -1.65
N ARG A 13 -2.91 6.25 -0.35
CA ARG A 13 -3.35 7.36 0.47
C ARG A 13 -2.32 8.46 0.55
N ASP A 14 -1.10 8.12 0.89
CA ASP A 14 -0.19 9.16 1.33
C ASP A 14 0.82 9.48 0.26
N ARG A 15 0.70 10.70 -0.28
CA ARG A 15 1.81 11.32 -0.93
C ARG A 15 2.71 11.94 0.14
N THR A 16 3.96 11.51 0.18
CA THR A 16 4.98 12.13 1.01
C THR A 16 5.97 12.93 0.16
N ASP A 17 6.60 13.92 0.75
CA ASP A 17 7.83 14.53 0.23
C ASP A 17 9.04 13.61 0.48
N SER A 18 10.25 14.10 0.16
CA SER A 18 11.52 13.39 0.40
C SER A 18 11.83 13.19 1.89
N ASP A 19 11.24 14.00 2.75
CA ASP A 19 11.40 13.93 4.20
C ASP A 19 10.31 13.10 4.88
N LEU A 20 9.48 12.44 4.07
CA LEU A 20 8.37 11.59 4.50
C LEU A 20 7.23 12.36 5.19
N ASN A 21 7.14 13.67 5.00
CA ASN A 21 5.97 14.43 5.45
C ASN A 21 4.79 14.13 4.52
N ILE A 22 3.63 13.88 5.10
CA ILE A 22 2.39 13.65 4.35
C ILE A 22 1.95 15.00 3.76
N ILE A 23 1.85 15.09 2.45
CA ILE A 23 1.42 16.29 1.71
C ILE A 23 0.02 16.19 1.13
N ALA A 24 -0.49 15.00 0.96
CA ALA A 24 -1.87 14.76 0.52
C ALA A 24 -2.33 13.37 0.91
N GLU A 25 -3.61 13.27 1.25
CA GLU A 25 -4.29 12.00 1.50
C GLU A 25 -5.13 11.64 0.26
N GLY A 26 -4.90 10.45 -0.27
CA GLY A 26 -5.61 9.93 -1.43
C GLY A 26 -6.86 9.13 -1.07
N PRO A 27 -7.58 8.65 -2.09
CA PRO A 27 -8.80 7.89 -1.87
C PRO A 27 -8.52 6.55 -1.16
N ASN A 28 -9.43 6.18 -0.27
CA ASN A 28 -9.52 4.84 0.28
C ASN A 28 -10.72 4.15 -0.37
N LEU A 29 -10.45 3.22 -1.27
CA LEU A 29 -11.47 2.60 -2.13
C LEU A 29 -11.63 1.13 -1.79
N VAL A 30 -12.86 0.73 -1.55
CA VAL A 30 -13.23 -0.68 -1.39
C VAL A 30 -13.80 -1.15 -2.73
N ILE A 31 -13.11 -2.07 -3.37
CA ILE A 31 -13.46 -2.58 -4.70
C ILE A 31 -14.46 -3.72 -4.54
N SER A 32 -15.56 -3.66 -5.28
CA SER A 32 -16.58 -4.72 -5.30
C SER A 32 -16.01 -6.02 -5.86
N GLN A 33 -16.45 -7.14 -5.31
CA GLN A 33 -16.12 -8.48 -5.77
C GLN A 33 -17.37 -9.34 -5.84
N SER A 34 -17.37 -10.34 -6.74
CA SER A 34 -18.44 -11.32 -6.78
C SER A 34 -18.46 -12.19 -5.52
N VAL A 35 -19.64 -12.67 -5.17
CA VAL A 35 -19.81 -13.58 -4.02
C VAL A 35 -18.95 -14.83 -4.18
N ASP A 36 -18.85 -15.38 -5.40
CA ASP A 36 -18.03 -16.56 -5.70
C ASP A 36 -16.55 -16.37 -5.34
N ILE A 37 -16.01 -15.16 -5.56
CA ILE A 37 -14.62 -14.83 -5.19
C ILE A 37 -14.46 -14.73 -3.68
N LEU A 38 -15.44 -14.14 -3.00
CA LEU A 38 -15.42 -14.01 -1.55
C LEU A 38 -15.55 -15.36 -0.85
N ASP A 39 -16.39 -16.24 -1.35
CA ASP A 39 -16.59 -17.59 -0.83
C ASP A 39 -15.40 -18.52 -1.10
N ALA A 40 -14.63 -18.25 -2.17
CA ALA A 40 -13.42 -19.00 -2.51
C ALA A 40 -12.18 -18.60 -1.68
N MET A 41 -12.28 -17.59 -0.80
CA MET A 41 -11.18 -17.22 0.08
C MET A 41 -10.88 -18.34 1.09
N ASP A 42 -9.60 -18.52 1.41
CA ASP A 42 -9.20 -19.44 2.49
C ASP A 42 -9.70 -18.96 3.87
N GLU A 43 -9.72 -19.88 4.83
CA GLU A 43 -10.24 -19.66 6.18
C GLU A 43 -9.53 -18.49 6.90
N TRP A 44 -8.23 -18.34 6.71
CA TRP A 44 -7.47 -17.24 7.32
C TRP A 44 -7.93 -15.88 6.79
N ASN A 45 -8.08 -15.74 5.46
CA ASN A 45 -8.56 -14.52 4.82
C ASN A 45 -10.01 -14.21 5.20
N GLN A 46 -10.89 -15.23 5.26
CA GLN A 46 -12.26 -15.05 5.69
C GLN A 46 -12.35 -14.54 7.14
N ASN A 47 -11.59 -15.11 8.07
CA ASN A 47 -11.55 -14.68 9.44
C ASN A 47 -10.99 -13.28 9.61
N GLN A 48 -9.85 -12.99 8.96
CA GLN A 48 -9.16 -11.71 9.05
C GLN A 48 -10.00 -10.56 8.47
N HIS A 49 -10.53 -10.74 7.26
CA HIS A 49 -11.33 -9.71 6.58
C HIS A 49 -12.78 -9.65 7.06
N GLY A 50 -13.31 -10.75 7.59
CA GLY A 50 -14.60 -10.77 8.25
C GLY A 50 -14.58 -9.97 9.55
N SER A 51 -13.60 -10.21 10.43
CA SER A 51 -13.45 -9.51 11.70
C SER A 51 -13.20 -8.00 11.53
N SER A 52 -12.50 -7.60 10.47
CA SER A 52 -12.27 -6.19 10.14
C SER A 52 -13.48 -5.49 9.48
N GLY A 53 -14.54 -6.22 9.15
CA GLY A 53 -15.72 -5.72 8.44
C GLY A 53 -15.49 -5.42 6.95
N LEU A 54 -14.33 -5.79 6.39
CA LEU A 54 -13.99 -5.53 5.00
C LEU A 54 -14.91 -6.31 4.04
N ILE A 55 -15.22 -7.57 4.34
CA ILE A 55 -16.11 -8.40 3.50
C ILE A 55 -17.48 -7.73 3.30
N GLU A 56 -18.06 -7.19 4.37
CA GLU A 56 -19.34 -6.50 4.29
C GLU A 56 -19.26 -5.20 3.48
N GLN A 57 -18.14 -4.49 3.55
CA GLN A 57 -17.90 -3.30 2.74
C GLN A 57 -17.76 -3.66 1.25
N VAL A 58 -17.03 -4.73 0.93
CA VAL A 58 -16.85 -5.23 -0.44
C VAL A 58 -18.19 -5.64 -1.06
N LYS A 59 -19.06 -6.33 -0.30
CA LYS A 59 -20.40 -6.71 -0.77
C LYS A 59 -21.32 -5.52 -1.04
N LYS A 60 -21.12 -4.42 -0.32
CA LYS A 60 -21.93 -3.19 -0.46
C LYS A 60 -21.35 -2.21 -1.47
N SER A 61 -20.10 -2.40 -1.86
CA SER A 61 -19.43 -1.52 -2.81
C SER A 61 -19.94 -1.75 -4.22
N ASP A 62 -20.07 -0.65 -4.97
CA ASP A 62 -20.32 -0.62 -6.42
C ASP A 62 -19.08 -0.18 -7.22
N ILE A 63 -17.95 0.06 -6.53
CA ILE A 63 -16.71 0.51 -7.15
C ILE A 63 -16.04 -0.66 -7.88
N SER A 64 -15.95 -0.55 -9.20
CA SER A 64 -15.18 -1.50 -10.00
C SER A 64 -13.68 -1.21 -9.95
N VAL A 65 -12.86 -2.20 -10.35
CA VAL A 65 -11.40 -2.04 -10.50
C VAL A 65 -11.06 -0.85 -11.43
N GLN A 66 -11.82 -0.68 -12.51
CA GLN A 66 -11.62 0.38 -13.49
C GLN A 66 -11.92 1.76 -12.91
N VAL A 67 -13.00 1.90 -12.14
CA VAL A 67 -13.34 3.14 -11.43
C VAL A 67 -12.25 3.47 -10.42
N ALA A 68 -11.81 2.50 -9.63
CA ALA A 68 -10.74 2.69 -8.67
C ALA A 68 -9.42 3.11 -9.33
N GLU A 69 -9.07 2.54 -10.49
CA GLU A 69 -7.90 2.96 -11.27
C GLU A 69 -8.00 4.42 -11.71
N ILE A 70 -9.16 4.83 -12.26
CA ILE A 70 -9.38 6.20 -12.74
C ILE A 70 -9.30 7.21 -11.60
N GLU A 71 -10.04 6.99 -10.51
CA GLU A 71 -10.05 7.90 -9.36
C GLU A 71 -8.66 8.06 -8.75
N THR A 72 -7.91 6.97 -8.69
CA THR A 72 -6.54 7.01 -8.19
C THR A 72 -5.61 7.78 -9.13
N LEU A 73 -5.71 7.58 -10.44
CA LEU A 73 -4.94 8.34 -11.43
C LEU A 73 -5.28 9.82 -11.38
N GLU A 74 -6.54 10.19 -11.26
CA GLU A 74 -6.97 11.57 -11.11
C GLU A 74 -6.40 12.22 -9.85
N PHE A 75 -6.33 11.47 -8.75
CA PHE A 75 -5.69 11.97 -7.53
C PHE A 75 -4.20 12.19 -7.72
N ILE A 76 -3.45 11.18 -8.15
CA ILE A 76 -1.98 11.28 -8.21
C ILE A 76 -1.50 12.28 -9.25
N SER A 77 -2.22 12.44 -10.36
CA SER A 77 -1.86 13.38 -11.44
C SER A 77 -1.88 14.85 -11.00
N LYS A 78 -2.62 15.18 -9.94
CA LYS A 78 -2.64 16.53 -9.36
C LYS A 78 -1.32 16.92 -8.68
N TYR A 79 -0.52 15.95 -8.28
CA TYR A 79 0.65 16.16 -7.44
C TYR A 79 1.97 15.76 -8.11
N VAL A 80 1.95 14.83 -9.03
CA VAL A 80 3.18 14.31 -9.64
C VAL A 80 2.93 13.94 -11.10
N GLY A 81 3.91 14.22 -11.95
CA GLY A 81 3.89 13.82 -13.36
C GLY A 81 4.10 12.32 -13.54
N GLU A 82 3.73 11.85 -14.73
CA GLU A 82 3.90 10.46 -15.15
C GLU A 82 5.38 10.04 -15.08
N LYS A 83 5.64 8.83 -14.59
CA LYS A 83 6.97 8.20 -14.46
C LYS A 83 7.99 8.92 -13.56
N VAL A 84 7.54 9.90 -12.77
CA VAL A 84 8.42 10.66 -11.87
C VAL A 84 8.55 9.97 -10.51
N SER A 85 7.44 9.64 -9.86
CA SER A 85 7.46 9.10 -8.50
C SER A 85 7.62 7.58 -8.49
N PRO A 86 8.56 7.04 -7.68
CA PRO A 86 8.58 5.61 -7.40
C PRO A 86 7.37 5.22 -6.55
N MET A 87 6.94 3.97 -6.69
CA MET A 87 6.02 3.33 -5.76
C MET A 87 6.78 2.97 -4.47
N CYS A 88 6.16 3.16 -3.32
CA CYS A 88 6.75 2.85 -2.02
C CYS A 88 5.78 2.01 -1.17
N GLY A 89 6.29 1.13 -0.36
CA GLY A 89 5.48 0.30 0.57
C GLY A 89 6.24 -0.90 1.08
N ASN A 90 5.64 -1.63 2.02
CA ASN A 90 6.19 -2.91 2.48
C ASN A 90 5.88 -4.01 1.47
N THR A 91 6.90 -4.73 1.03
CA THR A 91 6.77 -5.81 0.03
C THR A 91 6.04 -5.31 -1.23
N VAL A 92 6.32 -4.08 -1.62
CA VAL A 92 5.62 -3.32 -2.66
C VAL A 92 5.61 -4.01 -4.03
N SER A 93 6.49 -4.97 -4.24
CA SER A 93 6.49 -5.82 -5.43
C SER A 93 5.19 -6.63 -5.60
N HIS A 94 4.53 -7.01 -4.52
CA HIS A 94 3.23 -7.69 -4.57
C HIS A 94 2.13 -6.74 -5.06
N ASP A 95 2.09 -5.53 -4.50
CA ASP A 95 1.15 -4.50 -4.93
C ASP A 95 1.37 -4.16 -6.42
N ARG A 96 2.63 -4.01 -6.84
CA ARG A 96 2.98 -3.73 -8.23
C ARG A 96 2.53 -4.83 -9.20
N ARG A 97 2.68 -6.10 -8.83
CA ARG A 97 2.20 -7.23 -9.64
C ARG A 97 0.68 -7.22 -9.79
N PHE A 98 -0.05 -6.87 -8.71
CA PHE A 98 -1.49 -6.72 -8.78
C PHE A 98 -1.88 -5.57 -9.71
N LEU A 99 -1.27 -4.39 -9.56
CA LEU A 99 -1.55 -3.24 -10.41
C LEU A 99 -1.23 -3.53 -11.88
N SER A 100 -0.11 -4.18 -12.18
CA SER A 100 0.26 -4.57 -13.53
C SER A 100 -0.81 -5.46 -14.21
N LYS A 101 -1.47 -6.32 -13.43
CA LYS A 101 -2.50 -7.23 -13.94
C LYS A 101 -3.87 -6.57 -14.06
N TYR A 102 -4.27 -5.78 -13.09
CA TYR A 102 -5.65 -5.32 -12.94
C TYR A 102 -5.84 -3.81 -13.15
N MET A 103 -4.77 -3.02 -13.01
CA MET A 103 -4.75 -1.56 -13.13
C MET A 103 -3.50 -1.10 -13.91
N PRO A 104 -3.34 -1.53 -15.19
CA PRO A 104 -2.10 -1.33 -15.93
C PRO A 104 -1.79 0.14 -16.23
N ARG A 105 -2.79 1.01 -16.34
CA ARG A 105 -2.60 2.44 -16.54
C ARG A 105 -2.01 3.09 -15.30
N LEU A 106 -2.48 2.69 -14.13
CA LEU A 106 -1.97 3.16 -12.85
C LEU A 106 -0.55 2.66 -12.60
N GLU A 107 -0.27 1.39 -12.91
CA GLU A 107 1.09 0.83 -12.82
C GLU A 107 2.06 1.60 -13.71
N ALA A 108 1.70 1.84 -14.98
CA ALA A 108 2.53 2.55 -15.95
C ALA A 108 2.77 4.03 -15.60
N TYR A 109 1.93 4.62 -14.77
CA TYR A 109 2.07 5.99 -14.30
C TYR A 109 3.24 6.17 -13.33
N PHE A 110 3.57 5.14 -12.55
CA PHE A 110 4.71 5.17 -11.64
C PHE A 110 6.05 5.04 -12.38
N ASN A 111 7.10 5.52 -11.73
CA ASN A 111 8.47 5.19 -12.14
C ASN A 111 8.67 3.67 -12.05
N TYR A 112 9.51 3.10 -12.92
CA TYR A 112 9.83 1.68 -12.90
C TYR A 112 10.53 1.22 -11.62
N ARG A 113 11.19 2.15 -10.91
CA ARG A 113 11.80 1.90 -9.61
C ARG A 113 10.76 1.91 -8.51
N HIS A 114 11.10 1.29 -7.40
CA HIS A 114 10.28 1.33 -6.18
C HIS A 114 11.17 1.40 -4.94
N ILE A 115 10.57 1.82 -3.83
CA ILE A 115 11.20 1.82 -2.51
C ILE A 115 10.46 0.79 -1.67
N ASP A 116 11.09 -0.36 -1.45
CA ASP A 116 10.53 -1.41 -0.61
C ASP A 116 11.00 -1.24 0.83
N VAL A 117 10.07 -0.87 1.71
CA VAL A 117 10.35 -0.63 3.13
C VAL A 117 10.82 -1.91 3.82
N SER A 118 10.29 -3.07 3.41
CA SER A 118 10.72 -4.37 3.96
C SER A 118 12.19 -4.67 3.68
N SER A 119 12.75 -4.16 2.58
CA SER A 119 14.18 -4.34 2.27
C SER A 119 15.09 -3.67 3.29
N PHE A 120 14.71 -2.52 3.86
CA PHE A 120 15.47 -1.86 4.91
C PHE A 120 15.51 -2.70 6.20
N LYS A 121 14.38 -3.32 6.56
CA LYS A 121 14.32 -4.29 7.66
C LYS A 121 15.27 -5.46 7.44
N GLU A 122 15.24 -6.05 6.26
CA GLU A 122 16.09 -7.19 5.92
C GLU A 122 17.59 -6.84 5.96
N VAL A 123 17.95 -5.63 5.52
CA VAL A 123 19.32 -5.11 5.59
C VAL A 123 19.73 -4.88 7.05
N ALA A 124 18.87 -4.23 7.86
CA ALA A 124 19.16 -3.99 9.27
C ALA A 124 19.44 -5.30 10.03
N VAL A 125 18.56 -6.29 9.88
CA VAL A 125 18.68 -7.59 10.55
C VAL A 125 19.96 -8.34 10.16
N ARG A 126 20.45 -8.21 8.93
CA ARG A 126 21.62 -8.96 8.43
C ARG A 126 22.95 -8.26 8.65
N TRP A 127 22.96 -6.93 8.64
CA TRP A 127 24.23 -6.19 8.60
C TRP A 127 24.49 -5.35 9.84
N MET A 128 23.50 -5.18 10.72
CA MET A 128 23.68 -4.43 11.95
C MET A 128 23.69 -5.39 13.15
N ASN A 129 24.72 -5.27 14.00
CA ASN A 129 24.73 -5.93 15.30
C ASN A 129 23.66 -5.28 16.20
N GLU A 130 22.85 -6.11 16.86
CA GLU A 130 21.73 -5.65 17.71
C GLU A 130 20.73 -4.76 16.96
N ALA A 131 20.32 -5.22 15.77
CA ALA A 131 19.39 -4.48 14.93
C ALA A 131 18.10 -4.17 15.67
N GLN A 132 17.84 -2.89 15.85
CA GLN A 132 16.51 -2.44 16.25
C GLN A 132 15.56 -2.66 15.08
N VAL A 133 14.51 -3.42 15.31
CA VAL A 133 13.46 -3.69 14.32
C VAL A 133 12.22 -2.89 14.71
N TYR A 134 11.65 -2.19 13.71
CA TYR A 134 10.39 -1.49 13.91
C TYR A 134 9.28 -2.48 14.23
N GLU A 135 8.59 -2.29 15.35
CA GLU A 135 7.46 -3.12 15.76
C GLU A 135 6.15 -2.52 15.25
N LYS A 136 5.48 -3.26 14.38
CA LYS A 136 4.18 -2.87 13.84
C LYS A 136 3.05 -3.16 14.84
N LYS A 137 2.09 -2.25 14.91
CA LYS A 137 0.88 -2.42 15.73
C LYS A 137 -0.16 -3.34 15.08
N GLY A 138 -0.06 -3.54 13.76
CA GLY A 138 -0.81 -4.54 13.00
C GLY A 138 -2.32 -4.27 12.93
N SER A 139 -2.73 -3.19 12.26
CA SER A 139 -4.16 -2.90 12.05
C SER A 139 -4.82 -3.79 11.00
N HIS A 140 -4.03 -4.38 10.09
CA HIS A 140 -4.48 -5.18 8.94
C HIS A 140 -5.59 -4.51 8.09
N ARG A 141 -5.57 -3.18 8.03
CA ARG A 141 -6.37 -2.35 7.15
C ARG A 141 -5.42 -1.52 6.28
N ALA A 142 -5.75 -1.38 5.00
CA ALA A 142 -4.86 -0.72 4.04
C ALA A 142 -4.41 0.66 4.51
N LEU A 143 -5.32 1.42 5.12
CA LEU A 143 -5.02 2.73 5.69
C LEU A 143 -4.02 2.70 6.84
N GLY A 144 -4.24 1.84 7.83
CA GLY A 144 -3.34 1.69 8.97
C GLY A 144 -1.95 1.22 8.54
N ASP A 145 -1.92 0.27 7.61
CA ASP A 145 -0.68 -0.30 7.08
C ASP A 145 0.16 0.75 6.33
N ILE A 146 -0.48 1.72 5.65
CA ILE A 146 0.23 2.83 5.00
C ILE A 146 0.92 3.73 6.02
N VAL A 147 0.19 4.17 7.04
CA VAL A 147 0.75 5.02 8.11
C VAL A 147 1.93 4.30 8.78
N GLU A 148 1.76 3.02 9.11
CA GLU A 148 2.84 2.21 9.68
C GLU A 148 4.03 2.07 8.73
N SER A 149 3.81 1.98 7.42
CA SER A 149 4.89 1.93 6.42
C SER A 149 5.69 3.23 6.35
N VAL A 150 5.03 4.39 6.49
CA VAL A 150 5.71 5.69 6.58
C VAL A 150 6.56 5.78 7.85
N GLU A 151 6.00 5.40 9.01
CA GLU A 151 6.70 5.42 10.27
C GLU A 151 7.88 4.43 10.29
N GLU A 152 7.70 3.24 9.75
CA GLU A 152 8.76 2.25 9.59
C GLU A 152 9.91 2.79 8.70
N LEU A 153 9.58 3.44 7.58
CA LEU A 153 10.58 4.04 6.71
C LEU A 153 11.31 5.22 7.40
N ARG A 154 10.60 6.05 8.18
CA ARG A 154 11.21 7.10 9.01
C ARG A 154 12.17 6.52 10.05
N PHE A 155 11.78 5.43 10.68
CA PHE A 155 12.65 4.73 11.63
C PHE A 155 13.93 4.27 10.97
N TYR A 156 13.86 3.60 9.81
CA TYR A 156 15.05 3.16 9.09
C TYR A 156 15.86 4.31 8.49
N LYS A 157 15.22 5.42 8.07
CA LYS A 157 15.94 6.62 7.64
C LYS A 157 16.87 7.13 8.76
N LYS A 158 16.37 7.25 9.98
CA LYS A 158 17.17 7.66 11.15
C LYS A 158 18.25 6.64 11.52
N LEU A 159 17.95 5.35 11.37
CA LEU A 159 18.90 4.29 11.71
C LEU A 159 20.10 4.23 10.76
N PHE A 160 19.85 4.38 9.46
CA PHE A 160 20.89 4.27 8.42
C PHE A 160 21.56 5.61 8.06
N MET A 161 20.90 6.73 8.31
CA MET A 161 21.34 8.08 7.99
C MET A 161 21.18 8.98 9.23
N PRO A 162 21.97 8.72 10.28
CA PRO A 162 21.98 9.64 11.43
C PRO A 162 22.51 11.01 10.98
N ASP A 163 21.97 12.08 11.56
CA ASP A 163 22.38 13.48 11.31
C ASP A 163 23.87 13.71 11.66
#